data_80475be4fe6b6049c4e353b856f6569e
#
_entry.id   80475be4fe6b6049c4e353b856f6569e
#
_cell.length_a   1.000
_cell.length_b   1.000
_cell.length_c   1.000
_cell.angle_alpha   90.00
_cell.angle_beta   90.00
_cell.angle_gamma   90.00
#
_symmetry.space_group_name_H-M   'P 1'
#
loop_
_entity.id
_entity.type
_entity.pdbx_description
1 polymer ?
#
loop_
_entity_poly.entity_id
_entity_poly.type
_entity_poly.pdbx_seq_one_letter_code
_entity_poly.pdbx_strand_id
1 'polypeptide(L)'
;MWYGRERKLPDKIEEAEDLALAGKLDEAVAKYNEAIAEDDKNPLAYVGKASVIKAQGKFGECAEELEKALSILPEWNVAKEDEKRFADFCSMLHVLKAEALLYADNPDAAFAELDKADAVRDADAASLVVRANAHAQKKEWDEAGNCLYRAEEWCFLHDDSMLTQVWLTKVHCAQEAGGIFAPAYAAEVYASGNWRMPKGTAEELLERAGNLRKEGLLYDALRYYDACLAAEPADKAHVLFLKGIVFEQLKRFDDAYSAYAAALAANPSEAEEFSIRVR
;
A
#
# COMPACT_ATOMS: atom_id res chain seq x y z
N MET A 1 -15.76 -4.32 12.05
CA MET A 1 -17.06 -4.30 11.32
C MET A 1 -18.03 -3.33 11.96
N TRP A 2 -18.76 -2.53 11.17
CA TRP A 2 -19.69 -1.53 11.70
C TRP A 2 -21.04 -2.18 12.00
N TYR A 3 -21.34 -2.30 13.27
CA TYR A 3 -22.69 -2.60 13.76
C TYR A 3 -23.15 -1.37 14.54
N GLY A 4 -24.27 -0.76 14.17
CA GLY A 4 -24.92 0.25 15.01
C GLY A 4 -25.07 -0.32 16.44
N ARG A 5 -24.89 0.52 17.44
CA ARG A 5 -24.62 0.15 18.85
C ARG A 5 -25.51 -0.89 19.50
N GLU A 6 -26.59 -1.39 18.85
CA GLU A 6 -27.57 -2.30 19.45
C GLU A 6 -28.13 -3.41 18.52
N ARG A 7 -27.62 -3.55 17.29
CA ARG A 7 -28.08 -4.68 16.46
C ARG A 7 -27.19 -5.90 16.67
N LYS A 8 -27.71 -6.89 17.41
CA LYS A 8 -27.18 -8.26 17.38
C LYS A 8 -27.18 -8.73 15.92
N LEU A 9 -26.09 -9.32 15.48
CA LEU A 9 -26.05 -9.99 14.18
C LEU A 9 -27.20 -11.00 14.09
N PRO A 10 -27.88 -11.11 12.95
CA PRO A 10 -28.79 -12.25 12.73
C PRO A 10 -28.01 -13.55 12.97
N ASP A 11 -28.59 -14.46 13.71
CA ASP A 11 -27.94 -15.72 14.12
C ASP A 11 -27.30 -16.48 12.95
N LYS A 12 -27.91 -16.41 11.75
CA LYS A 12 -27.38 -17.05 10.53
C LYS A 12 -26.11 -16.38 9.96
N ILE A 13 -25.94 -15.08 10.14
CA ILE A 13 -24.72 -14.38 9.73
C ILE A 13 -23.58 -14.77 10.66
N GLU A 14 -23.84 -14.84 11.98
CA GLU A 14 -22.86 -15.28 12.96
C GLU A 14 -22.44 -16.75 12.73
N GLU A 15 -23.41 -17.66 12.47
CA GLU A 15 -23.13 -19.05 12.08
C GLU A 15 -22.28 -19.14 10.79
N ALA A 16 -22.56 -18.28 9.80
CA ALA A 16 -21.80 -18.24 8.55
C ALA A 16 -20.36 -17.74 8.75
N GLU A 17 -20.16 -16.72 9.62
CA GLU A 17 -18.83 -16.24 9.99
C GLU A 17 -18.03 -17.35 10.70
N ASP A 18 -18.63 -18.09 11.63
CA ASP A 18 -18.00 -19.21 12.32
C ASP A 18 -17.59 -20.32 11.35
N LEU A 19 -18.44 -20.67 10.39
CA LEU A 19 -18.12 -21.63 9.33
C LEU A 19 -16.96 -21.14 8.45
N ALA A 20 -16.93 -19.86 8.10
CA ALA A 20 -15.87 -19.27 7.31
C ALA A 20 -14.52 -19.30 8.08
N LEU A 21 -14.53 -18.97 9.36
CA LEU A 21 -13.36 -19.07 10.24
C LEU A 21 -12.86 -20.51 10.40
N ALA A 22 -13.77 -21.49 10.39
CA ALA A 22 -13.43 -22.91 10.38
C ALA A 22 -12.93 -23.44 9.02
N GLY A 23 -12.83 -22.59 7.98
CA GLY A 23 -12.42 -22.96 6.65
C GLY A 23 -13.48 -23.70 5.82
N LYS A 24 -14.72 -23.80 6.30
CA LYS A 24 -15.85 -24.47 5.64
C LYS A 24 -16.55 -23.50 4.68
N LEU A 25 -15.83 -23.06 3.64
CA LEU A 25 -16.25 -21.95 2.80
C LEU A 25 -17.58 -22.21 2.05
N ASP A 26 -17.82 -23.43 1.56
CA ASP A 26 -19.07 -23.74 0.85
C ASP A 26 -20.27 -23.77 1.80
N GLU A 27 -20.11 -24.29 3.03
CA GLU A 27 -21.14 -24.25 4.07
C GLU A 27 -21.44 -22.81 4.50
N ALA A 28 -20.41 -21.97 4.62
CA ALA A 28 -20.55 -20.54 4.93
C ALA A 28 -21.36 -19.79 3.86
N VAL A 29 -21.05 -20.02 2.56
CA VAL A 29 -21.83 -19.44 1.45
C VAL A 29 -23.29 -19.88 1.50
N ALA A 30 -23.56 -21.16 1.76
CA ALA A 30 -24.92 -21.67 1.89
C ALA A 30 -25.67 -20.96 3.06
N LYS A 31 -25.00 -20.77 4.20
CA LYS A 31 -25.57 -20.10 5.35
C LYS A 31 -25.83 -18.60 5.11
N TYR A 32 -24.93 -17.91 4.40
CA TYR A 32 -25.20 -16.53 3.95
C TYR A 32 -26.39 -16.45 3.00
N ASN A 33 -26.58 -17.43 2.10
CA ASN A 33 -27.74 -17.48 1.23
C ASN A 33 -29.05 -17.65 2.03
N GLU A 34 -29.04 -18.44 3.12
CA GLU A 34 -30.18 -18.53 4.02
C GLU A 34 -30.47 -17.19 4.72
N ALA A 35 -29.42 -16.47 5.16
CA ALA A 35 -29.58 -15.16 5.78
C ALA A 35 -30.16 -14.13 4.79
N ILE A 36 -29.69 -14.13 3.54
CA ILE A 36 -30.21 -13.27 2.45
C ILE A 36 -31.68 -13.62 2.15
N ALA A 37 -32.06 -14.90 2.16
CA ALA A 37 -33.45 -15.31 1.91
C ALA A 37 -34.42 -14.86 3.03
N GLU A 38 -33.91 -14.64 4.25
CA GLU A 38 -34.71 -14.11 5.37
C GLU A 38 -34.81 -12.58 5.34
N ASP A 39 -33.72 -11.89 4.98
CA ASP A 39 -33.66 -10.43 4.87
C ASP A 39 -32.73 -10.03 3.71
N ASP A 40 -33.33 -9.86 2.54
CA ASP A 40 -32.62 -9.46 1.32
C ASP A 40 -32.19 -7.99 1.31
N LYS A 41 -32.59 -7.21 2.33
CA LYS A 41 -32.20 -5.80 2.52
C LYS A 41 -31.06 -5.64 3.54
N ASN A 42 -30.48 -6.72 4.03
CA ASN A 42 -29.35 -6.68 4.92
C ASN A 42 -28.01 -6.72 4.15
N PRO A 43 -27.32 -5.57 3.95
CA PRO A 43 -26.07 -5.55 3.17
C PRO A 43 -24.95 -6.38 3.81
N LEU A 44 -24.98 -6.63 5.13
CA LEU A 44 -23.94 -7.38 5.83
C LEU A 44 -23.90 -8.85 5.39
N ALA A 45 -25.04 -9.44 5.04
CA ALA A 45 -25.09 -10.80 4.54
C ALA A 45 -24.39 -10.92 3.17
N TYR A 46 -24.55 -9.93 2.30
CA TYR A 46 -23.86 -9.89 1.00
C TYR A 46 -22.37 -9.62 1.17
N VAL A 47 -21.96 -8.71 2.08
CA VAL A 47 -20.54 -8.43 2.37
C VAL A 47 -19.85 -9.64 2.94
N GLY A 48 -20.47 -10.34 3.90
CA GLY A 48 -19.92 -11.57 4.47
C GLY A 48 -19.77 -12.66 3.42
N LYS A 49 -20.82 -12.87 2.59
CA LYS A 49 -20.77 -13.79 1.46
C LYS A 49 -19.66 -13.45 0.47
N ALA A 50 -19.52 -12.18 0.10
CA ALA A 50 -18.48 -11.70 -0.79
C ALA A 50 -17.08 -12.01 -0.25
N SER A 51 -16.85 -11.83 1.06
CA SER A 51 -15.58 -12.16 1.71
C SER A 51 -15.23 -13.65 1.60
N VAL A 52 -16.23 -14.53 1.77
CA VAL A 52 -16.04 -15.98 1.61
C VAL A 52 -15.78 -16.37 0.15
N ILE A 53 -16.52 -15.78 -0.79
CA ILE A 53 -16.33 -15.98 -2.23
C ILE A 53 -14.94 -15.50 -2.68
N LYS A 54 -14.45 -14.37 -2.12
CA LYS A 54 -13.07 -13.90 -2.33
C LYS A 54 -12.05 -14.94 -1.85
N ALA A 55 -12.27 -15.55 -0.69
CA ALA A 55 -11.39 -16.61 -0.16
C ALA A 55 -11.40 -17.87 -1.03
N GLN A 56 -12.48 -18.13 -1.78
CA GLN A 56 -12.55 -19.20 -2.80
C GLN A 56 -11.85 -18.83 -4.13
N GLY A 57 -11.33 -17.60 -4.27
CA GLY A 57 -10.71 -17.12 -5.51
C GLY A 57 -11.70 -16.72 -6.61
N LYS A 58 -12.98 -16.61 -6.32
CA LYS A 58 -14.05 -16.27 -7.28
C LYS A 58 -14.28 -14.74 -7.32
N PHE A 59 -13.29 -14.02 -7.81
CA PHE A 59 -13.26 -12.56 -7.67
C PHE A 59 -14.39 -11.82 -8.42
N GLY A 60 -14.80 -12.31 -9.59
CA GLY A 60 -15.94 -11.75 -10.32
C GLY A 60 -17.25 -11.86 -9.54
N GLU A 61 -17.55 -13.05 -8.98
CA GLU A 61 -18.71 -13.26 -8.12
C GLU A 61 -18.65 -12.41 -6.84
N CYS A 62 -17.45 -12.25 -6.27
CA CYS A 62 -17.24 -11.36 -5.12
C CYS A 62 -17.63 -9.92 -5.45
N ALA A 63 -17.21 -9.39 -6.60
CA ALA A 63 -17.58 -8.04 -7.02
C ALA A 63 -19.08 -7.87 -7.24
N GLU A 64 -19.77 -8.91 -7.74
CA GLU A 64 -21.23 -8.91 -7.90
C GLU A 64 -21.97 -8.87 -6.55
N GLU A 65 -21.52 -9.64 -5.55
CA GLU A 65 -22.13 -9.61 -4.22
C GLU A 65 -21.89 -8.26 -3.52
N LEU A 66 -20.73 -7.64 -3.70
CA LEU A 66 -20.44 -6.29 -3.19
C LEU A 66 -21.29 -5.22 -3.89
N GLU A 67 -21.57 -5.37 -5.20
CA GLU A 67 -22.54 -4.49 -5.90
C GLU A 67 -23.92 -4.57 -5.31
N LYS A 68 -24.42 -5.79 -4.99
CA LYS A 68 -25.72 -5.97 -4.33
C LYS A 68 -25.75 -5.29 -2.96
N ALA A 69 -24.67 -5.46 -2.16
CA ALA A 69 -24.54 -4.77 -0.88
C ALA A 69 -24.61 -3.25 -1.04
N LEU A 70 -23.85 -2.69 -1.99
CA LEU A 70 -23.82 -1.24 -2.28
C LEU A 70 -25.18 -0.71 -2.75
N SER A 71 -25.95 -1.50 -3.51
CA SER A 71 -27.28 -1.09 -4.01
C SER A 71 -28.34 -0.95 -2.91
N ILE A 72 -28.15 -1.66 -1.79
CA ILE A 72 -29.08 -1.65 -0.64
C ILE A 72 -28.78 -0.47 0.31
N LEU A 73 -27.54 -0.02 0.38
CA LEU A 73 -27.10 1.00 1.34
C LEU A 73 -27.87 2.33 1.29
N PRO A 74 -28.30 2.86 0.13
CA PRO A 74 -29.09 4.11 0.09
C PRO A 74 -30.42 4.03 0.82
N GLU A 75 -30.97 2.82 0.97
CA GLU A 75 -32.23 2.59 1.70
C GLU A 75 -32.03 2.41 3.22
N TRP A 76 -30.77 2.31 3.67
CA TRP A 76 -30.46 2.11 5.07
C TRP A 76 -30.63 3.40 5.88
N ASN A 77 -31.52 3.34 6.86
CA ASN A 77 -31.75 4.46 7.76
C ASN A 77 -30.62 4.50 8.80
N VAL A 78 -29.73 5.48 8.67
CA VAL A 78 -28.56 5.68 9.53
C VAL A 78 -28.83 6.84 10.46
N ALA A 79 -28.58 6.67 11.75
CA ALA A 79 -28.65 7.72 12.72
C ALA A 79 -27.56 8.78 12.44
N LYS A 80 -27.87 10.05 12.67
CA LYS A 80 -26.98 11.19 12.38
C LYS A 80 -25.60 11.06 13.03
N GLU A 81 -25.54 10.48 14.22
CA GLU A 81 -24.31 10.20 14.96
C GLU A 81 -23.44 9.11 14.31
N ASP A 82 -23.99 8.29 13.43
CA ASP A 82 -23.31 7.21 12.74
C ASP A 82 -22.99 7.53 11.27
N GLU A 83 -23.37 8.71 10.74
CA GLU A 83 -23.19 9.11 9.34
C GLU A 83 -21.73 8.95 8.88
N LYS A 84 -20.76 9.37 9.73
CA LYS A 84 -19.34 9.25 9.41
C LYS A 84 -18.91 7.79 9.28
N ARG A 85 -19.32 6.94 10.22
CA ARG A 85 -18.99 5.50 10.19
C ARG A 85 -19.64 4.81 9.01
N PHE A 86 -20.83 5.24 8.65
CA PHE A 86 -21.53 4.74 7.47
C PHE A 86 -20.81 5.13 6.18
N ALA A 87 -20.34 6.38 6.07
CA ALA A 87 -19.52 6.83 4.96
C ALA A 87 -18.21 6.02 4.87
N ASP A 88 -17.52 5.80 6.00
CA ASP A 88 -16.33 4.94 6.06
C ASP A 88 -16.63 3.51 5.56
N PHE A 89 -17.78 2.95 5.94
CA PHE A 89 -18.22 1.63 5.49
C PHE A 89 -18.52 1.59 3.99
N CYS A 90 -19.23 2.60 3.45
CA CYS A 90 -19.50 2.72 2.02
C CYS A 90 -18.19 2.81 1.21
N SER A 91 -17.28 3.69 1.61
CA SER A 91 -15.97 3.82 0.98
C SER A 91 -15.20 2.50 1.00
N MET A 92 -15.16 1.82 2.16
CA MET A 92 -14.52 0.51 2.29
C MET A 92 -15.10 -0.53 1.32
N LEU A 93 -16.42 -0.58 1.12
CA LEU A 93 -17.04 -1.53 0.19
C LEU A 93 -16.65 -1.25 -1.26
N HIS A 94 -16.57 0.02 -1.67
CA HIS A 94 -16.05 0.39 -2.99
C HIS A 94 -14.60 -0.05 -3.17
N VAL A 95 -13.74 0.14 -2.15
CA VAL A 95 -12.34 -0.32 -2.19
C VAL A 95 -12.24 -1.85 -2.28
N LEU A 96 -13.04 -2.60 -1.50
CA LEU A 96 -13.08 -4.07 -1.58
C LEU A 96 -13.56 -4.57 -2.94
N LYS A 97 -14.56 -3.88 -3.55
CA LYS A 97 -15.03 -4.21 -4.89
C LYS A 97 -13.96 -3.90 -5.94
N ALA A 98 -13.26 -2.77 -5.82
CA ALA A 98 -12.14 -2.44 -6.69
C ALA A 98 -11.04 -3.50 -6.62
N GLU A 99 -10.67 -3.95 -5.42
CA GLU A 99 -9.72 -5.03 -5.23
C GLU A 99 -10.16 -6.34 -5.88
N ALA A 100 -11.43 -6.72 -5.73
CA ALA A 100 -11.97 -7.91 -6.39
C ALA A 100 -11.93 -7.78 -7.93
N LEU A 101 -12.24 -6.61 -8.47
CA LEU A 101 -12.15 -6.32 -9.90
C LEU A 101 -10.71 -6.40 -10.43
N LEU A 102 -9.71 -5.96 -9.66
CA LEU A 102 -8.31 -6.12 -10.03
C LEU A 102 -7.91 -7.59 -10.13
N TYR A 103 -8.29 -8.43 -9.16
CA TYR A 103 -8.05 -9.88 -9.23
C TYR A 103 -8.83 -10.56 -10.36
N ALA A 104 -9.93 -9.94 -10.83
CA ALA A 104 -10.67 -10.36 -12.03
C ALA A 104 -10.10 -9.77 -13.34
N ASP A 105 -8.88 -9.19 -13.30
CA ASP A 105 -8.18 -8.56 -14.43
C ASP A 105 -8.95 -7.41 -15.11
N ASN A 106 -9.62 -6.59 -14.31
CA ASN A 106 -10.39 -5.43 -14.78
C ASN A 106 -9.99 -4.13 -14.05
N PRO A 107 -8.80 -3.58 -14.34
CA PRO A 107 -8.30 -2.39 -13.68
C PRO A 107 -9.13 -1.13 -13.96
N ASP A 108 -9.72 -1.00 -15.14
CA ASP A 108 -10.53 0.19 -15.47
C ASP A 108 -11.83 0.26 -14.63
N ALA A 109 -12.47 -0.88 -14.42
CA ALA A 109 -13.63 -0.94 -13.51
C ALA A 109 -13.20 -0.73 -12.04
N ALA A 110 -12.01 -1.19 -11.66
CA ALA A 110 -11.46 -0.94 -10.33
C ALA A 110 -11.23 0.56 -10.09
N PHE A 111 -10.67 1.30 -11.05
CA PHE A 111 -10.54 2.77 -10.96
C PHE A 111 -11.88 3.45 -10.75
N ALA A 112 -12.92 3.05 -11.50
CA ALA A 112 -14.25 3.63 -11.35
C ALA A 112 -14.84 3.41 -9.94
N GLU A 113 -14.57 2.28 -9.32
CA GLU A 113 -14.97 2.02 -7.94
C GLU A 113 -14.14 2.83 -6.92
N LEU A 114 -12.83 2.97 -7.14
CA LEU A 114 -11.98 3.81 -6.30
C LEU A 114 -12.38 5.29 -6.36
N ASP A 115 -12.78 5.78 -7.53
CA ASP A 115 -13.28 7.16 -7.67
C ASP A 115 -14.58 7.37 -6.89
N LYS A 116 -15.48 6.35 -6.83
CA LYS A 116 -16.67 6.39 -5.96
C LYS A 116 -16.29 6.36 -4.48
N ALA A 117 -15.29 5.57 -4.08
CA ALA A 117 -14.79 5.55 -2.71
C ALA A 117 -14.26 6.94 -2.28
N ASP A 118 -13.44 7.56 -3.15
CA ASP A 118 -12.84 8.88 -2.91
C ASP A 118 -13.89 10.02 -2.90
N ALA A 119 -15.00 9.86 -3.62
CA ALA A 119 -16.14 10.80 -3.57
C ALA A 119 -16.90 10.75 -2.22
N VAL A 120 -16.82 9.62 -1.51
CA VAL A 120 -17.44 9.46 -0.18
C VAL A 120 -16.50 9.95 0.91
N ARG A 121 -15.21 9.68 0.78
CA ARG A 121 -14.17 10.01 1.76
C ARG A 121 -12.81 10.08 1.08
N ASP A 122 -11.93 10.99 1.57
CA ASP A 122 -10.55 11.08 1.09
C ASP A 122 -9.85 9.70 1.12
N ALA A 123 -9.06 9.43 0.09
CA ALA A 123 -8.35 8.17 -0.08
C ALA A 123 -7.44 7.89 1.14
N ASP A 124 -7.60 6.70 1.72
CA ASP A 124 -6.72 6.16 2.76
C ASP A 124 -5.61 5.28 2.18
N ALA A 125 -4.76 4.73 3.04
CA ALA A 125 -3.69 3.85 2.61
C ALA A 125 -4.20 2.63 1.84
N ALA A 126 -5.35 2.04 2.22
CA ALA A 126 -5.90 0.87 1.55
C ALA A 126 -6.37 1.22 0.12
N SER A 127 -7.13 2.32 -0.04
CA SER A 127 -7.56 2.82 -1.35
C SER A 127 -6.35 3.11 -2.25
N LEU A 128 -5.33 3.80 -1.71
CA LEU A 128 -4.12 4.14 -2.44
C LEU A 128 -3.32 2.90 -2.87
N VAL A 129 -3.22 1.86 -2.05
CA VAL A 129 -2.55 0.60 -2.42
C VAL A 129 -3.32 -0.13 -3.52
N VAL A 130 -4.66 -0.20 -3.43
CA VAL A 130 -5.47 -0.81 -4.49
C VAL A 130 -5.34 -0.02 -5.80
N ARG A 131 -5.33 1.32 -5.74
CA ARG A 131 -5.09 2.19 -6.91
C ARG A 131 -3.70 1.97 -7.50
N ALA A 132 -2.68 1.82 -6.67
CA ALA A 132 -1.32 1.50 -7.12
C ALA A 132 -1.25 0.15 -7.85
N ASN A 133 -1.93 -0.87 -7.33
CA ASN A 133 -2.01 -2.18 -7.99
C ASN A 133 -2.73 -2.08 -9.35
N ALA A 134 -3.76 -1.23 -9.48
CA ALA A 134 -4.45 -0.99 -10.75
C ALA A 134 -3.50 -0.36 -11.79
N HIS A 135 -2.74 0.66 -11.40
CA HIS A 135 -1.70 1.27 -12.25
C HIS A 135 -0.60 0.26 -12.61
N ALA A 136 -0.15 -0.56 -11.64
CA ALA A 136 0.86 -1.58 -11.88
C ALA A 136 0.42 -2.63 -12.92
N GLN A 137 -0.83 -3.10 -12.89
CA GLN A 137 -1.38 -3.98 -13.93
C GLN A 137 -1.34 -3.34 -15.32
N LYS A 138 -1.52 -2.02 -15.39
CA LYS A 138 -1.41 -1.25 -16.65
C LYS A 138 0.04 -0.85 -16.98
N LYS A 139 1.03 -1.23 -16.14
CA LYS A 139 2.45 -0.85 -16.25
C LYS A 139 2.70 0.67 -16.18
N GLU A 140 1.81 1.38 -15.53
CA GLU A 140 1.88 2.82 -15.26
C GLU A 140 2.66 3.02 -13.96
N TRP A 141 4.01 2.84 -14.01
CA TRP A 141 4.85 2.73 -12.82
C TRP A 141 4.98 4.02 -12.03
N ASP A 142 4.95 5.18 -12.70
CA ASP A 142 4.98 6.49 -12.04
C ASP A 142 3.72 6.73 -11.21
N GLU A 143 2.56 6.44 -11.78
CA GLU A 143 1.26 6.57 -11.11
C GLU A 143 1.13 5.58 -9.94
N ALA A 144 1.60 4.34 -10.13
CA ALA A 144 1.66 3.35 -9.05
C ALA A 144 2.53 3.85 -7.90
N GLY A 145 3.70 4.42 -8.23
CA GLY A 145 4.60 5.00 -7.26
C GLY A 145 4.00 6.19 -6.53
N ASN A 146 3.37 7.11 -7.23
CA ASN A 146 2.70 8.25 -6.63
C ASN A 146 1.68 7.79 -5.56
N CYS A 147 0.88 6.78 -5.88
CA CYS A 147 -0.08 6.21 -4.93
C CYS A 147 0.62 5.59 -3.71
N LEU A 148 1.70 4.81 -3.91
CA LEU A 148 2.39 4.11 -2.82
C LEU A 148 3.14 5.05 -1.88
N TYR A 149 3.76 6.12 -2.39
CA TYR A 149 4.41 7.10 -1.52
C TYR A 149 3.39 7.94 -0.74
N ARG A 150 2.22 8.26 -1.33
CA ARG A 150 1.11 8.89 -0.62
C ARG A 150 0.50 7.95 0.43
N ALA A 151 0.40 6.65 0.14
CA ALA A 151 -0.05 5.65 1.11
C ALA A 151 0.91 5.53 2.29
N GLU A 152 2.23 5.55 2.04
CA GLU A 152 3.25 5.57 3.09
C GLU A 152 3.13 6.81 3.97
N GLU A 153 2.98 7.99 3.38
CA GLU A 153 2.77 9.25 4.11
C GLU A 153 1.50 9.20 4.96
N TRP A 154 0.41 8.68 4.39
CA TRP A 154 -0.85 8.50 5.12
C TRP A 154 -0.66 7.59 6.35
N CYS A 155 0.05 6.45 6.19
CA CYS A 155 0.36 5.54 7.27
C CYS A 155 1.15 6.24 8.40
N PHE A 156 2.12 7.06 8.07
CA PHE A 156 2.90 7.78 9.07
C PHE A 156 2.11 8.82 9.85
N LEU A 157 1.05 9.37 9.27
CA LEU A 157 0.22 10.42 9.88
C LEU A 157 -0.94 9.85 10.72
N HIS A 158 -1.45 8.68 10.34
CA HIS A 158 -2.71 8.16 10.90
C HIS A 158 -2.55 6.80 11.58
N ASP A 159 -2.10 5.78 10.84
CA ASP A 159 -1.98 4.40 11.32
C ASP A 159 -0.97 3.64 10.46
N ASP A 160 0.05 3.07 11.07
CA ASP A 160 1.13 2.35 10.39
C ASP A 160 0.82 0.86 10.08
N SER A 161 -0.41 0.39 10.37
CA SER A 161 -0.82 -1.00 10.15
C SER A 161 -0.67 -1.48 8.70
N MET A 162 -0.83 -0.57 7.74
CA MET A 162 -0.70 -0.86 6.30
C MET A 162 0.74 -0.71 5.76
N LEU A 163 1.68 -0.25 6.57
CA LEU A 163 3.04 0.07 6.10
C LEU A 163 3.73 -1.13 5.45
N THR A 164 3.58 -2.31 6.04
CA THR A 164 4.14 -3.55 5.49
C THR A 164 3.57 -3.86 4.10
N GLN A 165 2.27 -3.68 3.91
CA GLN A 165 1.62 -3.90 2.61
C GLN A 165 2.11 -2.89 1.57
N VAL A 166 2.21 -1.61 1.93
CA VAL A 166 2.76 -0.55 1.06
C VAL A 166 4.17 -0.92 0.60
N TRP A 167 5.03 -1.36 1.53
CA TRP A 167 6.40 -1.78 1.22
C TRP A 167 6.48 -2.99 0.30
N LEU A 168 5.70 -4.04 0.57
CA LEU A 168 5.63 -5.23 -0.29
C LEU A 168 5.18 -4.87 -1.70
N THR A 169 4.21 -3.96 -1.82
CA THR A 169 3.73 -3.49 -3.13
C THR A 169 4.79 -2.66 -3.85
N LYS A 170 5.56 -1.79 -3.16
CA LYS A 170 6.71 -1.10 -3.76
C LYS A 170 7.76 -2.07 -4.31
N VAL A 171 8.10 -3.12 -3.55
CA VAL A 171 9.06 -4.15 -3.98
C VAL A 171 8.52 -4.88 -5.20
N HIS A 172 7.25 -5.27 -5.21
CA HIS A 172 6.62 -5.91 -6.36
C HIS A 172 6.67 -5.02 -7.61
N CYS A 173 6.29 -3.74 -7.49
CA CYS A 173 6.40 -2.78 -8.59
C CYS A 173 7.84 -2.63 -9.10
N ALA A 174 8.83 -2.62 -8.20
CA ALA A 174 10.24 -2.56 -8.59
C ALA A 174 10.67 -3.77 -9.42
N GLN A 175 10.25 -4.97 -9.02
CA GLN A 175 10.56 -6.21 -9.73
C GLN A 175 9.93 -6.23 -11.12
N GLU A 176 8.66 -5.91 -11.23
CA GLU A 176 7.91 -5.88 -12.49
C GLU A 176 8.37 -4.73 -13.42
N ALA A 177 8.81 -3.60 -12.87
CA ALA A 177 9.36 -2.48 -13.63
C ALA A 177 10.79 -2.71 -14.15
N GLY A 178 11.38 -3.88 -13.90
CA GLY A 178 12.73 -4.22 -14.36
C GLY A 178 13.84 -3.92 -13.37
N GLY A 179 13.53 -3.87 -12.07
CA GLY A 179 14.49 -3.79 -10.96
C GLY A 179 14.81 -2.38 -10.47
N ILE A 180 14.19 -1.34 -11.01
CA ILE A 180 14.28 0.03 -10.52
C ILE A 180 12.89 0.65 -10.44
N PHE A 181 12.51 1.06 -9.24
CA PHE A 181 11.26 1.78 -8.97
C PHE A 181 11.60 3.17 -8.40
N ALA A 182 11.56 4.15 -9.27
CA ALA A 182 11.97 5.51 -8.97
C ALA A 182 10.95 6.51 -9.54
N PRO A 183 9.68 6.50 -9.04
CA PRO A 183 8.65 7.39 -9.53
C PRO A 183 9.00 8.87 -9.27
N ALA A 184 8.50 9.77 -10.12
CA ALA A 184 8.78 11.20 -10.02
C ALA A 184 8.43 11.78 -8.63
N TYR A 185 7.31 11.36 -8.07
CA TYR A 185 6.88 11.79 -6.73
C TYR A 185 7.88 11.37 -5.62
N ALA A 186 8.53 10.21 -5.74
CA ALA A 186 9.57 9.82 -4.79
C ALA A 186 10.77 10.77 -4.81
N ALA A 187 11.11 11.28 -6.01
CA ALA A 187 12.16 12.30 -6.17
C ALA A 187 11.77 13.61 -5.48
N GLU A 188 10.52 14.05 -5.65
CA GLU A 188 10.00 15.26 -5.00
C GLU A 188 9.97 15.14 -3.48
N VAL A 189 9.45 14.01 -2.96
CA VAL A 189 9.44 13.72 -1.52
C VAL A 189 10.85 13.71 -0.95
N TYR A 190 11.80 13.06 -1.63
CA TYR A 190 13.20 13.04 -1.19
C TYR A 190 13.82 14.44 -1.21
N ALA A 191 13.63 15.20 -2.29
CA ALA A 191 14.17 16.56 -2.45
C ALA A 191 13.61 17.57 -1.44
N SER A 192 12.33 17.43 -1.08
CA SER A 192 11.68 18.31 -0.09
C SER A 192 12.26 18.16 1.32
N GLY A 193 12.87 17.01 1.64
CA GLY A 193 13.29 16.65 2.99
C GLY A 193 12.13 16.43 3.96
N ASN A 194 10.89 16.51 3.48
CA ASN A 194 9.67 16.36 4.29
C ASN A 194 9.22 14.88 4.34
N TRP A 195 10.09 14.04 4.89
CA TRP A 195 9.81 12.62 5.08
C TRP A 195 10.28 12.16 6.45
N ARG A 196 9.66 11.10 6.96
CA ARG A 196 10.00 10.56 8.29
C ARG A 196 11.38 9.91 8.24
N MET A 197 12.32 10.45 9.06
CA MET A 197 13.64 9.87 9.21
C MET A 197 13.55 8.46 9.83
N PRO A 198 14.07 7.41 9.18
CA PRO A 198 14.18 6.08 9.78
C PRO A 198 14.98 6.12 11.09
N LYS A 199 14.60 5.25 12.04
CA LYS A 199 15.28 5.13 13.35
C LYS A 199 15.96 3.79 13.44
N GLY A 200 17.17 3.75 14.06
CA GLY A 200 17.94 2.55 14.27
C GLY A 200 19.40 2.89 14.56
N THR A 201 20.22 1.90 14.81
CA THR A 201 21.66 2.04 14.84
C THR A 201 22.21 2.28 13.44
N ALA A 202 23.43 2.82 13.33
CA ALA A 202 24.05 3.06 12.03
C ALA A 202 24.21 1.77 11.21
N GLU A 203 24.51 0.64 11.86
CA GLU A 203 24.66 -0.66 11.23
C GLU A 203 23.32 -1.17 10.68
N GLU A 204 22.24 -1.11 11.47
CA GLU A 204 20.90 -1.52 11.05
C GLU A 204 20.40 -0.68 9.87
N LEU A 205 20.61 0.63 9.93
CA LEU A 205 20.22 1.56 8.87
C LEU A 205 21.01 1.32 7.58
N LEU A 206 22.33 1.04 7.70
CA LEU A 206 23.19 0.72 6.56
C LEU A 206 22.79 -0.59 5.89
N GLU A 207 22.52 -1.63 6.67
CA GLU A 207 22.06 -2.92 6.16
C GLU A 207 20.73 -2.77 5.43
N ARG A 208 19.79 -2.05 6.03
CA ARG A 208 18.46 -1.82 5.42
C ARG A 208 18.57 -1.02 4.14
N ALA A 209 19.39 0.04 4.10
CA ALA A 209 19.66 0.81 2.90
C ALA A 209 20.20 -0.06 1.75
N GLY A 210 21.15 -0.95 2.08
CA GLY A 210 21.73 -1.88 1.12
C GLY A 210 20.69 -2.87 0.55
N ASN A 211 19.78 -3.36 1.38
CA ASN A 211 18.69 -4.25 0.95
C ASN A 211 17.70 -3.51 0.03
N LEU A 212 17.27 -2.31 0.42
CA LEU A 212 16.38 -1.47 -0.41
C LEU A 212 16.98 -1.15 -1.78
N ARG A 213 18.28 -0.86 -1.83
CA ARG A 213 19.00 -0.65 -3.10
C ARG A 213 18.96 -1.90 -3.98
N LYS A 214 19.14 -3.10 -3.40
CA LYS A 214 19.08 -4.38 -4.14
C LYS A 214 17.68 -4.67 -4.64
N GLU A 215 16.66 -4.26 -3.88
CA GLU A 215 15.24 -4.37 -4.24
C GLU A 215 14.82 -3.31 -5.27
N GLY A 216 15.69 -2.37 -5.64
CA GLY A 216 15.41 -1.31 -6.62
C GLY A 216 14.66 -0.11 -6.06
N LEU A 217 14.43 -0.04 -4.75
CA LEU A 217 13.76 1.07 -4.07
C LEU A 217 14.77 2.18 -3.75
N LEU A 218 15.23 2.87 -4.80
CA LEU A 218 16.42 3.72 -4.73
C LEU A 218 16.21 4.97 -3.85
N TYR A 219 15.07 5.64 -3.91
CA TYR A 219 14.78 6.79 -3.05
C TYR A 219 14.57 6.39 -1.58
N ASP A 220 13.99 5.21 -1.34
CA ASP A 220 13.91 4.67 0.01
C ASP A 220 15.32 4.35 0.55
N ALA A 221 16.20 3.75 -0.26
CA ALA A 221 17.59 3.51 0.09
C ALA A 221 18.33 4.82 0.46
N LEU A 222 18.14 5.90 -0.32
CA LEU A 222 18.72 7.21 -0.01
C LEU A 222 18.29 7.73 1.36
N ARG A 223 16.98 7.61 1.71
CA ARG A 223 16.47 8.02 3.02
C ARG A 223 17.15 7.26 4.17
N TYR A 224 17.39 5.96 3.98
CA TYR A 224 18.10 5.14 4.97
C TYR A 224 19.59 5.44 5.05
N TYR A 225 20.28 5.75 3.94
CA TYR A 225 21.67 6.24 3.97
C TYR A 225 21.76 7.60 4.68
N ASP A 226 20.81 8.51 4.47
CA ASP A 226 20.78 9.79 5.17
C ASP A 226 20.56 9.61 6.69
N ALA A 227 19.66 8.70 7.08
CA ALA A 227 19.45 8.34 8.47
C ALA A 227 20.73 7.69 9.09
N CYS A 228 21.41 6.82 8.35
CA CYS A 228 22.69 6.22 8.78
C CYS A 228 23.76 7.30 9.01
N LEU A 229 23.87 8.27 8.08
CA LEU A 229 24.81 9.39 8.23
C LEU A 229 24.49 10.26 9.44
N ALA A 230 23.21 10.45 9.75
CA ALA A 230 22.75 11.19 10.94
C ALA A 230 23.00 10.41 12.25
N ALA A 231 23.10 9.09 12.19
CA ALA A 231 23.46 8.23 13.32
C ALA A 231 24.99 8.08 13.53
N GLU A 232 25.80 8.89 12.85
CA GLU A 232 27.25 8.95 12.97
C GLU A 232 27.94 7.57 12.80
N PRO A 233 27.89 6.95 11.59
CA PRO A 233 28.49 5.65 11.35
C PRO A 233 30.01 5.68 11.52
N ALA A 234 30.60 4.56 11.96
CA ALA A 234 32.03 4.43 12.11
C ALA A 234 32.81 4.68 10.79
N ASP A 235 32.24 4.24 9.66
CA ASP A 235 32.74 4.48 8.31
C ASP A 235 31.81 5.36 7.50
N LYS A 236 31.89 6.66 7.74
CA LYS A 236 31.12 7.68 7.03
C LYS A 236 31.46 7.72 5.52
N ALA A 237 32.72 7.48 5.16
CA ALA A 237 33.16 7.53 3.77
C ALA A 237 32.47 6.42 2.94
N HIS A 238 32.41 5.22 3.46
CA HIS A 238 31.75 4.10 2.82
C HIS A 238 30.25 4.36 2.60
N VAL A 239 29.55 4.91 3.61
CA VAL A 239 28.12 5.25 3.47
C VAL A 239 27.90 6.30 2.38
N LEU A 240 28.72 7.35 2.33
CA LEU A 240 28.68 8.38 1.29
C LEU A 240 28.96 7.82 -0.11
N PHE A 241 29.90 6.89 -0.22
CA PHE A 241 30.20 6.20 -1.47
C PHE A 241 29.02 5.37 -1.96
N LEU A 242 28.39 4.58 -1.08
CA LEU A 242 27.20 3.81 -1.41
C LEU A 242 26.03 4.71 -1.84
N LYS A 243 25.85 5.87 -1.20
CA LYS A 243 24.88 6.88 -1.58
C LYS A 243 25.16 7.41 -2.98
N GLY A 244 26.41 7.64 -3.34
CA GLY A 244 26.84 8.03 -4.68
C GLY A 244 26.43 6.99 -5.74
N ILE A 245 26.61 5.69 -5.45
CA ILE A 245 26.16 4.61 -6.34
C ILE A 245 24.65 4.66 -6.59
N VAL A 246 23.86 4.96 -5.56
CA VAL A 246 22.40 5.09 -5.75
C VAL A 246 22.05 6.26 -6.66
N PHE A 247 22.71 7.40 -6.51
CA PHE A 247 22.52 8.54 -7.40
C PHE A 247 22.92 8.23 -8.85
N GLU A 248 24.01 7.45 -9.07
CA GLU A 248 24.35 6.97 -10.44
C GLU A 248 23.21 6.10 -11.02
N GLN A 249 22.67 5.15 -10.23
CA GLN A 249 21.54 4.32 -10.65
C GLN A 249 20.31 5.15 -11.01
N LEU A 250 20.06 6.26 -10.30
CA LEU A 250 19.02 7.25 -10.59
C LEU A 250 19.37 8.20 -11.74
N LYS A 251 20.58 8.07 -12.35
CA LYS A 251 21.12 8.98 -13.39
C LYS A 251 21.24 10.44 -12.90
N ARG A 252 21.35 10.63 -11.60
CA ARG A 252 21.58 11.93 -10.93
C ARG A 252 23.08 12.15 -10.75
N PHE A 253 23.79 12.39 -11.85
CA PHE A 253 25.26 12.37 -11.86
C PHE A 253 25.90 13.49 -11.04
N ASP A 254 25.31 14.68 -10.96
CA ASP A 254 25.81 15.78 -10.13
C ASP A 254 25.74 15.45 -8.64
N ASP A 255 24.66 14.81 -8.20
CA ASP A 255 24.50 14.34 -6.81
C ASP A 255 25.45 13.19 -6.51
N ALA A 256 25.64 12.28 -7.48
CA ALA A 256 26.60 11.19 -7.36
C ALA A 256 28.03 11.72 -7.17
N TYR A 257 28.42 12.68 -8.03
CA TYR A 257 29.73 13.35 -7.92
C TYR A 257 29.91 14.02 -6.55
N SER A 258 28.89 14.74 -6.09
CA SER A 258 28.91 15.40 -4.78
C SER A 258 29.07 14.40 -3.62
N ALA A 259 28.37 13.26 -3.68
CA ALA A 259 28.48 12.20 -2.68
C ALA A 259 29.86 11.53 -2.68
N TYR A 260 30.44 11.26 -3.86
CA TYR A 260 31.81 10.71 -3.97
C TYR A 260 32.87 11.69 -3.51
N ALA A 261 32.74 12.96 -3.85
CA ALA A 261 33.66 14.00 -3.36
C ALA A 261 33.61 14.11 -1.82
N ALA A 262 32.42 14.02 -1.23
CA ALA A 262 32.26 13.99 0.22
C ALA A 262 32.86 12.72 0.86
N ALA A 263 32.76 11.56 0.19
CA ALA A 263 33.38 10.31 0.63
C ALA A 263 34.90 10.43 0.65
N LEU A 264 35.50 10.97 -0.42
CA LEU A 264 36.98 11.25 -0.49
C LEU A 264 37.44 12.23 0.60
N ALA A 265 36.63 13.25 0.88
CA ALA A 265 36.95 14.22 1.93
C ALA A 265 36.91 13.58 3.35
N ALA A 266 35.99 12.61 3.54
CA ALA A 266 35.88 11.88 4.81
C ALA A 266 36.98 10.86 5.03
N ASN A 267 37.48 10.20 3.97
CA ASN A 267 38.59 9.26 4.02
C ASN A 267 39.49 9.36 2.78
N PRO A 268 40.51 10.24 2.78
CA PRO A 268 41.41 10.41 1.64
C PRO A 268 42.26 9.17 1.30
N SER A 269 42.42 8.21 2.24
CA SER A 269 43.21 7.00 1.98
C SER A 269 42.54 5.99 1.04
N GLU A 270 41.23 6.09 0.87
CA GLU A 270 40.43 5.25 -0.06
C GLU A 270 40.28 5.89 -1.45
N ALA A 271 41.07 6.94 -1.73
CA ALA A 271 40.98 7.70 -2.98
C ALA A 271 41.14 6.84 -4.25
N GLU A 272 41.90 5.75 -4.21
CA GLU A 272 42.04 4.84 -5.35
C GLU A 272 40.75 4.10 -5.67
N GLU A 273 40.00 3.62 -4.68
CA GLU A 273 38.76 2.89 -4.85
C GLU A 273 37.62 3.81 -5.32
N PHE A 274 37.56 5.04 -4.78
CA PHE A 274 36.52 6.02 -5.13
C PHE A 274 36.87 6.80 -6.40
N SER A 275 38.15 7.00 -6.75
CA SER A 275 38.56 7.81 -7.91
C SER A 275 38.26 7.16 -9.26
N ILE A 276 38.07 5.85 -9.32
CA ILE A 276 37.71 5.13 -10.55
C ILE A 276 36.29 5.54 -11.02
N ARG A 277 35.41 6.00 -10.13
CA ARG A 277 34.04 6.39 -10.46
C ARG A 277 33.82 7.90 -10.64
N VAL A 278 34.80 8.73 -10.23
CA VAL A 278 34.75 10.20 -10.35
C VAL A 278 35.35 10.71 -11.69
N ARG A 279 35.94 9.82 -12.50
CA ARG A 279 36.46 10.09 -13.84
C ARG A 279 35.44 9.74 -14.92
#